data_15890d343ec3c6611e099db72d132c6f
#
_entry.id   15890d343ec3c6611e099db72d132c6f
#
_cell.length_a   1.000
_cell.length_b   1.000
_cell.length_c   1.000
_cell.angle_alpha   90.00
_cell.angle_beta   90.00
_cell.angle_gamma   90.00
#
_symmetry.space_group_name_H-M   'P 1'
#
loop_
_entity.id
_entity.type
_entity.pdbx_description
1 polymer ?
#
loop_
_entity_poly.entity_id
_entity_poly.type
_entity_poly.pdbx_seq_one_letter_code
_entity_poly.pdbx_strand_id
1 'polypeptide(L)'
;MNHTAEPVDTEYGYEPRYKTTHKGEKVAIIAAGSFYQKGENVVRLLAGKGIDATLINPRYLNAVDAETLDALKESHELVVTLEDGSKDGGFGERIASYYGTSGMKVLVGGVKKDLYDRFDLHQLLSDNRLLDEQIVEDVMALIS
;
A
#
# COMPACT_ATOMS: atom_id res chain seq x y z
N MET A 1 12.03 10.85 20.04
CA MET A 1 12.13 10.28 20.19
C MET A 1 11.49 10.04 20.13
N ASN A 2 11.70 10.35 19.66
CA ASN A 2 11.62 9.74 19.73
C ASN A 2 11.24 9.43 19.62
N HIS A 3 11.66 9.64 19.21
CA HIS A 3 11.92 8.85 19.29
C HIS A 3 11.74 8.62 19.01
N THR A 4 12.01 8.94 18.67
CA THR A 4 12.35 8.34 18.60
C THR A 4 12.30 7.91 18.26
N ALA A 5 12.65 8.12 17.92
CA ALA A 5 12.97 7.41 17.83
C ALA A 5 12.87 6.95 17.53
N GLU A 6 13.18 6.80 17.23
CA GLU A 6 13.33 5.99 17.28
C GLU A 6 13.52 5.35 17.18
N PRO A 7 13.97 5.19 16.95
CA PRO A 7 14.26 4.18 16.92
C PRO A 7 14.21 3.39 16.89
N VAL A 8 14.43 2.95 16.92
CA VAL A 8 14.40 2.09 16.96
C VAL A 8 14.25 1.24 16.87
N ASP A 9 14.37 1.04 16.68
CA ASP A 9 14.38 0.11 16.45
C ASP A 9 14.73 -0.65 16.60
N THR A 10 15.16 -0.74 16.95
CA THR A 10 15.72 -1.27 16.99
C THR A 10 16.52 -2.39 17.12
N GLU A 11 16.96 -2.42 17.42
CA GLU A 11 18.00 -3.29 17.26
C GLU A 11 17.71 -4.59 17.86
N TYR A 12 17.54 -4.78 18.99
CA TYR A 12 16.92 -5.99 19.46
C TYR A 12 15.52 -5.65 19.83
N GLY A 13 14.71 -6.58 20.02
CA GLY A 13 13.31 -6.32 20.13
C GLY A 13 12.74 -5.83 18.82
N TYR A 14 13.40 -6.19 17.77
CA TYR A 14 12.97 -5.84 16.44
C TYR A 14 11.58 -6.38 16.15
N GLU A 15 10.70 -5.53 15.70
CA GLU A 15 9.36 -5.91 15.30
C GLU A 15 9.02 -5.30 13.96
N PRO A 16 8.31 -6.04 13.09
CA PRO A 16 7.93 -5.50 11.79
C PRO A 16 6.80 -4.49 11.97
N ARG A 17 7.19 -3.24 12.06
CA ARG A 17 6.23 -2.15 12.23
C ARG A 17 6.20 -1.29 10.99
N TYR A 18 5.00 -1.06 10.50
CA TYR A 18 4.80 -0.13 9.40
C TYR A 18 4.81 1.28 9.94
N LYS A 19 5.19 2.21 9.08
CA LYS A 19 5.19 3.61 9.47
C LYS A 19 4.09 4.36 8.74
N THR A 20 3.13 4.89 9.49
CA THR A 20 2.09 5.73 8.93
C THR A 20 2.66 7.13 8.75
N THR A 21 2.85 7.54 7.52
CA THR A 21 3.46 8.84 7.21
C THR A 21 2.41 9.94 7.03
N HIS A 22 1.16 9.55 6.76
CA HIS A 22 0.05 10.48 6.73
C HIS A 22 -1.20 9.72 7.15
N LYS A 23 -1.90 10.23 8.13
CA LYS A 23 -3.08 9.56 8.65
C LYS A 23 -4.34 10.19 8.10
N GLY A 24 -5.14 9.41 7.42
CA GLY A 24 -6.44 9.83 6.92
C GLY A 24 -7.48 8.80 7.29
N GLU A 25 -8.43 8.55 6.38
CA GLU A 25 -9.49 7.60 6.63
C GLU A 25 -10.01 7.05 5.32
N LYS A 26 -10.81 6.02 5.40
CA LYS A 26 -11.54 5.40 4.29
C LYS A 26 -10.65 4.56 3.37
N VAL A 27 -9.52 5.07 2.93
CA VAL A 27 -8.60 4.38 2.03
C VAL A 27 -7.20 4.44 2.62
N ALA A 28 -6.52 3.31 2.71
CA ALA A 28 -5.12 3.27 3.15
C ALA A 28 -4.26 2.81 1.99
N ILE A 29 -3.22 3.57 1.69
CA ILE A 29 -2.26 3.25 0.64
C ILE A 29 -0.99 2.76 1.33
N ILE A 30 -0.64 1.50 1.11
CA ILE A 30 0.60 0.92 1.66
C ILE A 30 1.55 0.77 0.48
N ALA A 31 2.52 1.66 0.38
CA ALA A 31 3.40 1.75 -0.78
C ALA A 31 4.83 1.49 -0.38
N ALA A 32 5.47 0.55 -1.05
CA ALA A 32 6.79 0.04 -0.69
C ALA A 32 7.84 0.37 -1.73
N GLY A 33 9.05 0.61 -1.23
CA GLY A 33 10.22 0.75 -2.09
C GLY A 33 10.10 1.89 -3.08
N SER A 34 10.41 1.59 -4.33
CA SER A 34 10.38 2.61 -5.37
C SER A 34 8.98 3.12 -5.67
N PHE A 35 7.94 2.41 -5.19
CA PHE A 35 6.56 2.84 -5.42
C PHE A 35 6.04 3.78 -4.34
N TYR A 36 6.86 4.12 -3.34
CA TYR A 36 6.39 5.01 -2.29
C TYR A 36 6.01 6.38 -2.85
N GLN A 37 6.82 6.91 -3.78
CA GLN A 37 6.50 8.20 -4.42
C GLN A 37 5.16 8.10 -5.17
N LYS A 38 4.90 6.97 -5.80
CA LYS A 38 3.63 6.75 -6.47
C LYS A 38 2.48 6.77 -5.45
N GLY A 39 2.71 6.19 -4.28
CA GLY A 39 1.72 6.25 -3.20
C GLY A 39 1.42 7.69 -2.79
N GLU A 40 2.46 8.52 -2.69
CA GLU A 40 2.26 9.94 -2.37
C GLU A 40 1.43 10.63 -3.44
N ASN A 41 1.70 10.32 -4.70
CA ASN A 41 0.95 10.91 -5.82
C ASN A 41 -0.53 10.51 -5.76
N VAL A 42 -0.79 9.24 -5.48
CA VAL A 42 -2.16 8.74 -5.40
C VAL A 42 -2.91 9.41 -4.25
N VAL A 43 -2.26 9.56 -3.09
CA VAL A 43 -2.87 10.24 -1.95
C VAL A 43 -3.24 11.67 -2.32
N ARG A 44 -2.34 12.35 -3.03
CA ARG A 44 -2.59 13.74 -3.45
C ARG A 44 -3.77 13.82 -4.41
N LEU A 45 -3.84 12.90 -5.37
CA LEU A 45 -4.95 12.90 -6.33
C LEU A 45 -6.28 12.59 -5.65
N LEU A 46 -6.27 11.68 -4.68
CA LEU A 46 -7.48 11.38 -3.92
C LEU A 46 -7.94 12.56 -3.09
N ALA A 47 -6.98 13.34 -2.54
CA ALA A 47 -7.33 14.54 -1.79
C ALA A 47 -8.09 15.53 -2.68
N GLY A 48 -7.72 15.60 -3.95
CA GLY A 48 -8.44 16.44 -4.91
C GLY A 48 -9.85 15.98 -5.17
N LYS A 49 -10.17 14.73 -4.81
CA LYS A 49 -11.52 14.18 -4.94
C LYS A 49 -12.25 14.12 -3.59
N GLY A 50 -11.70 14.77 -2.57
CA GLY A 50 -12.35 14.83 -1.27
C GLY A 50 -12.04 13.66 -0.36
N ILE A 51 -11.06 12.84 -0.69
CA ILE A 51 -10.70 11.68 0.11
C ILE A 51 -9.32 11.88 0.71
N ASP A 52 -9.26 11.91 2.05
CA ASP A 52 -8.01 12.06 2.77
C ASP A 52 -7.48 10.68 3.12
N ALA A 53 -6.73 10.09 2.18
CA ALA A 53 -6.27 8.71 2.32
C ALA A 53 -5.06 8.62 3.25
N THR A 54 -4.96 7.50 3.96
CA THR A 54 -3.81 7.20 4.80
C THR A 54 -2.66 6.71 3.93
N LEU A 55 -1.44 7.12 4.26
CA LEU A 55 -0.24 6.65 3.54
C LEU A 55 0.68 5.96 4.52
N ILE A 56 1.08 4.74 4.18
CA ILE A 56 1.88 3.89 5.05
C ILE A 56 3.10 3.39 4.30
N ASN A 57 4.26 3.48 4.96
CA ASN A 57 5.49 2.87 4.47
C ASN A 57 5.71 1.57 5.26
N PRO A 58 5.63 0.41 4.61
CA PRO A 58 5.73 -0.88 5.32
C PRO A 58 7.15 -1.30 5.65
N ARG A 59 8.13 -0.53 5.42
CA ARG A 59 9.55 -0.76 5.75
C ARG A 59 10.05 -2.20 5.63
N TYR A 60 9.24 -3.19 5.99
CA TYR A 60 9.61 -4.62 5.96
C TYR A 60 8.55 -5.38 5.18
N LEU A 61 8.96 -5.96 4.03
CA LEU A 61 8.00 -6.62 3.16
C LEU A 61 7.79 -8.10 3.47
N ASN A 62 8.67 -8.68 4.28
CA ASN A 62 8.57 -10.11 4.56
C ASN A 62 7.77 -10.40 5.82
N ALA A 63 7.11 -9.40 6.38
CA ALA A 63 6.32 -9.59 7.60
C ALA A 63 5.08 -8.71 7.55
N VAL A 64 4.07 -9.13 8.28
CA VAL A 64 2.80 -8.43 8.35
C VAL A 64 2.69 -7.74 9.71
N ASP A 65 2.44 -6.44 9.70
CA ASP A 65 2.23 -5.69 10.94
C ASP A 65 0.76 -5.77 11.31
N ALA A 66 0.42 -6.81 12.06
CA ALA A 66 -0.96 -7.10 12.41
C ALA A 66 -1.63 -5.96 13.15
N GLU A 67 -0.89 -5.31 14.03
CA GLU A 67 -1.45 -4.23 14.84
C GLU A 67 -1.92 -3.07 13.95
N THR A 68 -1.09 -2.67 12.99
CA THR A 68 -1.45 -1.61 12.06
C THR A 68 -2.63 -2.03 11.20
N LEU A 69 -2.59 -3.26 10.66
CA LEU A 69 -3.64 -3.72 9.77
C LEU A 69 -4.98 -3.86 10.48
N ASP A 70 -4.96 -4.31 11.73
CA ASP A 70 -6.19 -4.41 12.51
C ASP A 70 -6.78 -3.03 12.80
N ALA A 71 -5.92 -2.06 13.11
CA ALA A 71 -6.39 -0.71 13.41
C ALA A 71 -7.07 -0.08 12.21
N LEU A 72 -6.61 -0.40 11.00
CA LEU A 72 -7.22 0.16 9.79
C LEU A 72 -8.67 -0.27 9.61
N LYS A 73 -9.05 -1.41 10.15
CA LYS A 73 -10.42 -1.91 9.98
C LYS A 73 -11.45 -1.01 10.62
N GLU A 74 -11.06 -0.14 11.53
CA GLU A 74 -12.00 0.70 12.25
C GLU A 74 -12.37 1.96 11.51
N SER A 75 -11.53 2.41 10.59
CA SER A 75 -11.76 3.68 9.91
C SER A 75 -11.58 3.62 8.40
N HIS A 76 -11.25 2.45 7.86
CA HIS A 76 -10.97 2.31 6.44
C HIS A 76 -11.80 1.18 5.84
N GLU A 77 -12.16 1.32 4.57
CA GLU A 77 -12.89 0.26 3.88
C GLU A 77 -12.07 -0.37 2.76
N LEU A 78 -10.94 0.24 2.39
CA LEU A 78 -10.10 -0.24 1.30
C LEU A 78 -8.64 -0.06 1.66
N VAL A 79 -7.85 -1.11 1.43
CA VAL A 79 -6.39 -1.04 1.53
C VAL A 79 -5.82 -1.28 0.14
N VAL A 80 -4.94 -0.40 -0.31
CA VAL A 80 -4.25 -0.51 -1.59
C VAL A 80 -2.79 -0.81 -1.30
N THR A 81 -2.25 -1.86 -1.90
CA THR A 81 -0.82 -2.16 -1.76
C THR A 81 -0.12 -1.86 -3.08
N LEU A 82 1.01 -1.18 -3.00
CA LEU A 82 1.81 -0.83 -4.19
C LEU A 82 3.23 -1.28 -3.95
N GLU A 83 3.74 -2.13 -4.82
CA GLU A 83 5.12 -2.61 -4.72
C GLU A 83 5.66 -2.86 -6.11
N ASP A 84 6.99 -2.79 -6.25
CA ASP A 84 7.64 -2.99 -7.54
C ASP A 84 8.02 -4.45 -7.79
N GLY A 85 7.69 -5.34 -6.87
CA GLY A 85 7.94 -6.75 -7.06
C GLY A 85 6.76 -7.45 -7.71
N SER A 86 6.89 -8.77 -7.80
CA SER A 86 5.83 -9.57 -8.39
C SER A 86 4.58 -9.53 -7.54
N LYS A 87 3.45 -9.39 -8.22
CA LYS A 87 2.14 -9.41 -7.60
C LYS A 87 1.81 -10.78 -7.02
N ASP A 88 2.27 -11.85 -7.69
CA ASP A 88 1.94 -13.22 -7.30
C ASP A 88 2.80 -13.66 -6.11
N GLY A 89 2.14 -14.00 -5.01
CA GLY A 89 2.82 -14.43 -3.80
C GLY A 89 3.61 -13.35 -3.09
N GLY A 90 3.43 -12.10 -3.49
CA GLY A 90 4.18 -10.98 -2.93
C GLY A 90 3.54 -10.38 -1.70
N PHE A 91 4.02 -9.20 -1.36
CA PHE A 91 3.58 -8.49 -0.18
C PHE A 91 2.08 -8.20 -0.20
N GLY A 92 1.58 -7.73 -1.34
CA GLY A 92 0.17 -7.39 -1.45
C GLY A 92 -0.75 -8.57 -1.22
N GLU A 93 -0.35 -9.74 -1.74
CA GLU A 93 -1.15 -10.94 -1.52
C GLU A 93 -1.15 -11.37 -0.06
N ARG A 94 -0.05 -11.16 0.64
CA ARG A 94 -0.02 -11.45 2.06
C ARG A 94 -0.94 -10.55 2.84
N ILE A 95 -1.03 -9.28 2.46
CA ILE A 95 -1.95 -8.35 3.09
C ILE A 95 -3.40 -8.79 2.82
N ALA A 96 -3.71 -9.13 1.55
CA ALA A 96 -5.05 -9.58 1.20
C ALA A 96 -5.42 -10.84 1.98
N SER A 97 -4.48 -11.76 2.10
CA SER A 97 -4.68 -12.99 2.85
C SER A 97 -4.93 -12.71 4.33
N TYR A 98 -4.19 -11.76 4.88
CA TYR A 98 -4.36 -11.41 6.28
C TYR A 98 -5.77 -10.90 6.56
N TYR A 99 -6.29 -10.05 5.67
CA TYR A 99 -7.65 -9.55 5.87
C TYR A 99 -8.71 -10.62 5.62
N GLY A 100 -8.41 -11.54 4.71
CA GLY A 100 -9.27 -12.72 4.51
C GLY A 100 -10.75 -12.41 4.46
N THR A 101 -11.50 -12.94 5.41
CA THR A 101 -12.95 -12.79 5.45
C THR A 101 -13.40 -11.62 6.32
N SER A 102 -12.47 -10.71 6.66
CA SER A 102 -12.81 -9.61 7.58
C SER A 102 -13.74 -8.56 6.98
N GLY A 103 -13.91 -8.57 5.66
CA GLY A 103 -14.73 -7.56 4.98
C GLY A 103 -13.92 -6.40 4.44
N MET A 104 -12.65 -6.29 4.79
CA MET A 104 -11.79 -5.24 4.24
C MET A 104 -11.51 -5.54 2.77
N LYS A 105 -11.73 -4.57 1.91
CA LYS A 105 -11.37 -4.70 0.50
C LYS A 105 -9.89 -4.42 0.32
N VAL A 106 -9.23 -5.19 -0.53
CA VAL A 106 -7.80 -5.02 -0.79
C VAL A 106 -7.57 -4.96 -2.29
N LEU A 107 -6.92 -3.89 -2.73
CA LEU A 107 -6.52 -3.73 -4.12
C LEU A 107 -5.01 -3.95 -4.17
N VAL A 108 -4.60 -5.04 -4.82
CA VAL A 108 -3.19 -5.40 -4.88
C VAL A 108 -2.58 -4.86 -6.16
N GLY A 109 -1.65 -3.91 -6.03
CA GLY A 109 -0.95 -3.31 -7.16
C GLY A 109 0.48 -3.82 -7.23
N GLY A 110 0.78 -4.57 -8.25
CA GLY A 110 2.11 -5.09 -8.49
C GLY A 110 2.22 -5.52 -9.95
N VAL A 111 3.43 -5.83 -10.37
CA VAL A 111 3.70 -6.18 -11.75
C VAL A 111 3.58 -7.68 -11.93
N LYS A 112 2.85 -8.11 -12.96
CA LYS A 112 2.78 -9.52 -13.27
C LYS A 112 4.12 -9.99 -13.80
N LYS A 113 4.52 -11.17 -13.34
CA LYS A 113 5.85 -11.70 -13.58
C LYS A 113 6.20 -11.83 -15.06
N ASP A 114 5.24 -12.19 -15.88
CA ASP A 114 5.47 -12.44 -17.30
C ASP A 114 5.62 -11.17 -18.12
N LEU A 115 5.56 -9.99 -17.49
CA LEU A 115 5.73 -8.72 -18.18
C LEU A 115 7.09 -8.06 -17.89
N TYR A 116 7.96 -8.75 -17.17
CA TYR A 116 9.21 -8.16 -16.72
C TYR A 116 10.19 -7.82 -17.85
N ASP A 117 10.07 -8.44 -19.00
CA ASP A 117 11.00 -8.16 -20.11
C ASP A 117 10.54 -7.05 -21.03
N ARG A 118 9.54 -6.30 -20.61
CA ARG A 118 9.11 -5.13 -21.35
C ARG A 118 10.09 -3.99 -21.16
N PHE A 119 10.34 -3.22 -22.22
CA PHE A 119 11.28 -2.10 -22.17
C PHE A 119 10.60 -0.77 -21.87
N ASP A 120 9.33 -0.62 -22.23
CA ASP A 120 8.61 0.63 -22.03
C ASP A 120 7.95 0.62 -20.67
N LEU A 121 8.52 1.38 -19.72
CA LEU A 121 8.02 1.43 -18.36
C LEU A 121 6.58 1.91 -18.30
N HIS A 122 6.25 2.94 -19.09
CA HIS A 122 4.89 3.47 -19.08
C HIS A 122 3.89 2.40 -19.53
N GLN A 123 4.24 1.64 -20.57
CA GLN A 123 3.37 0.59 -21.07
C GLN A 123 3.23 -0.52 -20.02
N LEU A 124 4.34 -0.88 -19.38
CA LEU A 124 4.31 -1.89 -18.34
C LEU A 124 3.37 -1.49 -17.19
N LEU A 125 3.48 -0.26 -16.74
CA LEU A 125 2.63 0.24 -15.67
C LEU A 125 1.18 0.28 -16.12
N SER A 126 0.92 0.74 -17.33
CA SER A 126 -0.43 0.84 -17.86
C SER A 126 -1.08 -0.54 -17.96
N ASP A 127 -0.33 -1.54 -18.44
CA ASP A 127 -0.84 -2.90 -18.60
C ASP A 127 -1.24 -3.52 -17.27
N ASN A 128 -0.58 -3.10 -16.18
CA ASN A 128 -0.87 -3.60 -14.85
C ASN A 128 -1.76 -2.67 -14.03
N ARG A 129 -2.31 -1.66 -14.65
CA ARG A 129 -3.16 -0.65 -14.01
C ARG A 129 -2.43 0.06 -12.87
N LEU A 130 -1.18 0.42 -13.11
CA LEU A 130 -0.34 1.05 -12.09
C LEU A 130 0.00 2.51 -12.38
N LEU A 131 -0.58 3.10 -13.43
CA LEU A 131 -0.47 4.55 -13.60
C LEU A 131 -1.26 5.23 -12.48
N ASP A 132 -0.80 6.38 -12.04
CA ASP A 132 -1.44 7.07 -10.91
C ASP A 132 -2.94 7.23 -11.13
N GLU A 133 -3.33 7.65 -12.33
CA GLU A 133 -4.74 7.86 -12.64
C GLU A 133 -5.54 6.56 -12.63
N GLN A 134 -4.92 5.46 -13.06
CA GLN A 134 -5.59 4.16 -13.06
C GLN A 134 -5.83 3.68 -11.64
N ILE A 135 -4.86 3.88 -10.77
CA ILE A 135 -5.01 3.50 -9.37
C ILE A 135 -6.15 4.28 -8.73
N VAL A 136 -6.19 5.59 -8.99
CA VAL A 136 -7.26 6.44 -8.45
C VAL A 136 -8.61 5.97 -8.98
N GLU A 137 -8.70 5.66 -10.27
CA GLU A 137 -9.92 5.14 -10.88
C GLU A 137 -10.41 3.89 -10.17
N ASP A 138 -9.48 2.94 -9.98
CA ASP A 138 -9.83 1.67 -9.34
C ASP A 138 -10.26 1.88 -7.89
N VAL A 139 -9.59 2.79 -7.18
CA VAL A 139 -9.96 3.12 -5.80
C VAL A 139 -11.37 3.68 -5.76
N MET A 140 -11.66 4.65 -6.62
CA MET A 140 -12.98 5.29 -6.63
C MET A 140 -14.09 4.30 -6.98
N ALA A 141 -13.76 3.28 -7.76
CA ALA A 141 -14.75 2.25 -8.11
C ALA A 141 -15.03 1.30 -6.95
N LEU A 142 -14.11 1.18 -6.01
CA LEU A 142 -14.22 0.20 -4.92
C LEU A 142 -14.76 0.78 -3.63
N ILE A 143 -14.77 2.09 -3.47
CA ILE A 143 -15.26 2.70 -2.23
C ILE A 143 -16.69 3.19 -2.39
N SER A 144 -17.38 3.31 -1.27
CA SER A 144 -18.78 3.77 -1.27
C SER A 144 -18.92 5.24 -0.93
#